data_33a50481b24fd3bc8ccff04016cd627d
#
_entry.id   33a50481b24fd3bc8ccff04016cd627d
#
_cell.length_a   1.000
_cell.length_b   1.000
_cell.length_c   1.000
_cell.angle_alpha   90.00
_cell.angle_beta   90.00
_cell.angle_gamma   90.00
#
_symmetry.space_group_name_H-M   'P 1'
#
loop_
_entity.id
_entity.type
_entity.pdbx_description
1 polymer ?
#
loop_
_entity_poly.entity_id
_entity_poly.type
_entity_poly.pdbx_seq_one_letter_code
_entity_poly.pdbx_strand_id
1 'polypeptide(L)'
;MKSQPVTISGKTITIPEYYKKVDSMPDDPENSVPYMFQTENAMCFALIFPVDKSKSLPRTKESLITGIRSFLDENQGLIQVEVCEDHVYSIVKSMKEPSGVQYILTYQKFYPDYILNIQACFDEIGTTGMRDSLVYELCRRKNIVGNDDDPFAGWVQDPDDETIKDGVLMNLSETERFDAQFPGFPLSMCREFIRMIQ
;
A
#
# COMPACT_ATOMS: atom_id res chain seq x y z
N MET A 1 11.72 -5.63 -15.83
CA MET A 1 10.97 -6.60 -15.02
C MET A 1 10.00 -7.33 -15.92
N LYS A 2 9.77 -8.65 -15.70
CA LYS A 2 8.80 -9.41 -16.50
C LYS A 2 7.40 -9.23 -15.94
N SER A 3 6.41 -9.15 -16.82
CA SER A 3 5.00 -8.96 -16.47
C SER A 3 4.11 -10.00 -17.14
N GLN A 4 2.93 -10.22 -16.57
CA GLN A 4 1.90 -11.08 -17.15
C GLN A 4 0.60 -10.28 -17.31
N PRO A 5 -0.18 -10.56 -18.38
CA PRO A 5 -1.48 -9.94 -18.59
C PRO A 5 -2.54 -10.58 -17.70
N VAL A 6 -3.45 -9.74 -17.20
CA VAL A 6 -4.69 -10.16 -16.50
C VAL A 6 -5.86 -9.51 -17.19
N THR A 7 -6.78 -10.31 -17.71
CA THR A 7 -7.97 -9.83 -18.40
C THR A 7 -9.20 -9.99 -17.53
N ILE A 8 -9.91 -8.88 -17.28
CA ILE A 8 -11.15 -8.84 -16.50
C ILE A 8 -12.16 -8.01 -17.26
N SER A 9 -13.35 -8.55 -17.47
CA SER A 9 -14.45 -7.88 -18.21
C SER A 9 -14.00 -7.27 -19.54
N GLY A 10 -13.12 -7.99 -20.26
CA GLY A 10 -12.64 -7.56 -21.60
C GLY A 10 -11.54 -6.50 -21.59
N LYS A 11 -11.06 -6.04 -20.44
CA LYS A 11 -9.91 -5.14 -20.31
C LYS A 11 -8.71 -5.88 -19.73
N THR A 12 -7.53 -5.53 -20.22
CA THR A 12 -6.27 -6.17 -19.80
C THR A 12 -5.42 -5.16 -19.06
N ILE A 13 -4.97 -5.55 -17.86
CA ILE A 13 -3.92 -4.89 -17.11
C ILE A 13 -2.69 -5.79 -17.06
N THR A 14 -1.57 -5.28 -16.61
CA THR A 14 -0.36 -6.07 -16.37
C THR A 14 -0.03 -6.10 -14.88
N ILE A 15 0.41 -7.26 -14.41
CA ILE A 15 0.97 -7.44 -13.06
C ILE A 15 2.32 -8.12 -13.16
N PRO A 16 3.17 -8.08 -12.10
CA PRO A 16 4.44 -8.81 -12.12
C PRO A 16 4.25 -10.32 -12.39
N GLU A 17 5.14 -10.93 -13.20
CA GLU A 17 5.05 -12.34 -13.60
C GLU A 17 5.14 -13.32 -12.42
N TYR A 18 5.76 -12.91 -11.32
CA TYR A 18 5.94 -13.76 -10.14
C TYR A 18 4.67 -13.91 -9.29
N TYR A 19 3.63 -13.11 -9.50
CA TYR A 19 2.32 -13.31 -8.88
C TYR A 19 1.66 -14.56 -9.43
N LYS A 20 1.19 -15.44 -8.56
CA LYS A 20 0.51 -16.68 -8.95
C LYS A 20 -0.98 -16.54 -8.67
N LYS A 21 -1.78 -16.88 -9.68
CA LYS A 21 -3.22 -17.01 -9.50
C LYS A 21 -3.48 -18.13 -8.48
N VAL A 22 -4.38 -17.88 -7.55
CA VAL A 22 -4.84 -18.85 -6.55
C VAL A 22 -6.33 -19.10 -6.71
N ASP A 23 -6.87 -20.08 -5.99
CA ASP A 23 -8.31 -20.37 -6.01
C ASP A 23 -9.08 -19.28 -5.29
N SER A 24 -10.24 -18.92 -5.84
CA SER A 24 -11.17 -17.96 -5.23
C SER A 24 -11.81 -18.57 -3.99
N MET A 25 -12.04 -17.72 -2.98
CA MET A 25 -12.79 -18.09 -1.78
C MET A 25 -14.30 -17.90 -2.00
N PRO A 26 -15.15 -18.58 -1.23
CA PRO A 26 -16.63 -18.46 -1.36
C PRO A 26 -17.16 -17.03 -1.19
N ASP A 27 -16.47 -16.22 -0.37
CA ASP A 27 -16.85 -14.83 -0.04
C ASP A 27 -16.19 -13.79 -0.94
N ASP A 28 -15.35 -14.20 -1.91
CA ASP A 28 -14.74 -13.29 -2.85
C ASP A 28 -15.81 -12.61 -3.73
N PRO A 29 -15.63 -11.36 -4.13
CA PRO A 29 -16.50 -10.66 -5.06
C PRO A 29 -16.69 -11.45 -6.37
N GLU A 30 -17.88 -11.37 -6.92
CA GLU A 30 -18.18 -12.01 -8.21
C GLU A 30 -17.24 -11.55 -9.31
N ASN A 31 -16.77 -12.48 -10.14
CA ASN A 31 -15.77 -12.25 -11.19
C ASN A 31 -14.41 -11.76 -10.70
N SER A 32 -14.08 -11.98 -9.44
CA SER A 32 -12.76 -11.66 -8.91
C SER A 32 -11.71 -12.67 -9.36
N VAL A 33 -10.47 -12.19 -9.44
CA VAL A 33 -9.30 -13.02 -9.71
C VAL A 33 -8.25 -12.77 -8.64
N PRO A 34 -8.03 -13.75 -7.74
CA PRO A 34 -7.05 -13.62 -6.68
C PRO A 34 -5.65 -14.02 -7.16
N TYR A 35 -4.66 -13.28 -6.66
CA TYR A 35 -3.24 -13.53 -6.88
C TYR A 35 -2.51 -13.50 -5.55
N MET A 36 -1.46 -14.30 -5.44
CA MET A 36 -0.57 -14.32 -4.30
C MET A 36 0.89 -14.35 -4.72
N PHE A 37 1.73 -13.78 -3.89
CA PHE A 37 3.18 -13.83 -4.02
C PHE A 37 3.84 -13.74 -2.64
N GLN A 38 4.99 -14.38 -2.48
CA GLN A 38 5.77 -14.35 -1.25
C GLN A 38 7.26 -14.18 -1.56
N THR A 39 7.90 -13.30 -0.79
CA THR A 39 9.36 -13.20 -0.69
C THR A 39 9.83 -13.73 0.67
N GLU A 40 11.10 -13.53 0.98
CA GLU A 40 11.64 -13.75 2.33
C GLU A 40 11.06 -12.78 3.37
N ASN A 41 10.71 -11.53 2.96
CA ASN A 41 10.30 -10.45 3.87
C ASN A 41 8.85 -10.00 3.69
N ALA A 42 8.15 -10.48 2.67
CA ALA A 42 6.80 -10.04 2.37
C ALA A 42 5.93 -11.17 1.82
N MET A 43 4.67 -11.19 2.24
CA MET A 43 3.61 -11.96 1.60
C MET A 43 2.57 -10.99 1.04
N CYS A 44 2.18 -11.19 -0.21
CA CYS A 44 1.17 -10.38 -0.85
C CYS A 44 -0.02 -11.23 -1.30
N PHE A 45 -1.22 -10.74 -1.02
CA PHE A 45 -2.45 -11.22 -1.60
C PHE A 45 -3.16 -10.06 -2.30
N ALA A 46 -3.54 -10.25 -3.55
CA ALA A 46 -4.22 -9.24 -4.35
C ALA A 46 -5.49 -9.82 -4.98
N LEU A 47 -6.60 -9.12 -4.81
CA LEU A 47 -7.89 -9.45 -5.37
C LEU A 47 -8.27 -8.39 -6.42
N ILE A 48 -8.50 -8.82 -7.66
CA ILE A 48 -8.77 -7.95 -8.79
C ILE A 48 -10.17 -8.26 -9.30
N PHE A 49 -11.08 -7.28 -9.31
CA PHE A 49 -12.48 -7.50 -9.67
C PHE A 49 -13.16 -6.25 -10.22
N PRO A 50 -14.18 -6.40 -11.08
CA PRO A 50 -14.96 -5.28 -11.57
C PRO A 50 -15.96 -4.83 -10.51
N VAL A 51 -16.20 -3.52 -10.43
CA VAL A 51 -17.30 -2.94 -9.62
C VAL A 51 -18.09 -1.94 -10.46
N ASP A 52 -19.34 -1.73 -10.05
CA ASP A 52 -20.21 -0.71 -10.64
C ASP A 52 -19.67 0.69 -10.34
N LYS A 53 -19.94 1.64 -11.24
CA LYS A 53 -19.51 3.04 -11.11
C LYS A 53 -20.03 3.74 -9.86
N SER A 54 -21.14 3.29 -9.29
CA SER A 54 -21.65 3.80 -8.02
C SER A 54 -20.75 3.50 -6.83
N LYS A 55 -19.78 2.60 -6.99
CA LYS A 55 -18.75 2.25 -6.01
C LYS A 55 -17.43 3.03 -6.22
N SER A 56 -17.46 4.11 -7.01
CA SER A 56 -16.31 4.98 -7.21
C SER A 56 -15.85 5.61 -5.92
N LEU A 57 -14.54 5.52 -5.68
CA LEU A 57 -13.89 6.36 -4.68
C LEU A 57 -13.95 7.84 -5.09
N PRO A 58 -13.83 8.77 -4.12
CA PRO A 58 -13.68 10.19 -4.42
C PRO A 58 -12.54 10.46 -5.40
N ARG A 59 -12.74 11.41 -6.32
CA ARG A 59 -11.79 11.75 -7.38
C ARG A 59 -11.03 13.06 -7.13
N THR A 60 -11.07 13.57 -5.91
CA THR A 60 -10.19 14.65 -5.44
C THR A 60 -9.36 14.13 -4.27
N LYS A 61 -8.12 14.58 -4.16
CA LYS A 61 -7.19 14.11 -3.12
C LYS A 61 -7.74 14.39 -1.72
N GLU A 62 -8.27 15.59 -1.50
CA GLU A 62 -8.81 16.03 -0.21
C GLU A 62 -10.01 15.19 0.23
N SER A 63 -10.96 14.92 -0.70
CA SER A 63 -12.13 14.09 -0.38
C SER A 63 -11.75 12.64 -0.13
N LEU A 64 -10.76 12.12 -0.87
CA LEU A 64 -10.29 10.76 -0.69
C LEU A 64 -9.56 10.61 0.66
N ILE A 65 -8.67 11.51 1.03
CA ILE A 65 -8.00 11.53 2.34
C ILE A 65 -9.03 11.59 3.47
N THR A 66 -9.96 12.55 3.40
CA THR A 66 -11.02 12.71 4.41
C THR A 66 -11.85 11.45 4.56
N GLY A 67 -12.26 10.86 3.42
CA GLY A 67 -13.02 9.60 3.41
C GLY A 67 -12.24 8.46 4.07
N ILE A 68 -10.98 8.24 3.68
CA ILE A 68 -10.15 7.17 4.24
C ILE A 68 -9.98 7.37 5.75
N ARG A 69 -9.56 8.56 6.19
CA ARG A 69 -9.34 8.86 7.62
C ARG A 69 -10.59 8.61 8.49
N SER A 70 -11.80 8.79 7.93
CA SER A 70 -13.03 8.52 8.67
C SER A 70 -13.30 7.05 8.97
N PHE A 71 -12.60 6.13 8.30
CA PHE A 71 -12.73 4.67 8.46
C PHE A 71 -11.49 4.02 9.09
N LEU A 72 -10.39 4.77 9.31
CA LEU A 72 -9.23 4.22 9.99
C LEU A 72 -9.54 3.94 11.46
N ASP A 73 -9.07 2.80 11.94
CA ASP A 73 -9.06 2.49 13.37
C ASP A 73 -7.75 2.92 14.04
N GLU A 74 -7.65 2.70 15.36
CA GLU A 74 -6.49 3.11 16.16
C GLU A 74 -5.17 2.43 15.76
N ASN A 75 -5.24 1.29 15.08
CA ASN A 75 -4.09 0.52 14.61
C ASN A 75 -3.74 0.81 13.14
N GLN A 76 -4.39 1.79 12.52
CA GLN A 76 -4.22 2.12 11.11
C GLN A 76 -3.74 3.55 10.89
N GLY A 77 -2.99 3.75 9.81
CA GLY A 77 -2.51 5.06 9.39
C GLY A 77 -2.43 5.20 7.87
N LEU A 78 -2.71 6.39 7.38
CA LEU A 78 -2.62 6.71 5.96
C LEU A 78 -1.15 6.92 5.57
N ILE A 79 -0.69 6.21 4.52
CA ILE A 79 0.69 6.30 4.04
C ILE A 79 0.78 7.08 2.73
N GLN A 80 -0.16 6.84 1.83
CA GLN A 80 -0.11 7.46 0.50
C GLN A 80 -1.50 7.53 -0.13
N VAL A 81 -1.78 8.63 -0.80
CA VAL A 81 -2.98 8.83 -1.62
C VAL A 81 -2.57 9.48 -2.93
N GLU A 82 -3.03 8.91 -4.04
CA GLU A 82 -2.88 9.51 -5.36
C GLU A 82 -4.20 9.52 -6.12
N VAL A 83 -4.41 10.61 -6.83
CA VAL A 83 -5.56 10.81 -7.71
C VAL A 83 -5.07 11.22 -9.08
N CYS A 84 -5.27 10.35 -10.06
CA CYS A 84 -4.93 10.58 -11.47
C CYS A 84 -6.20 10.66 -12.33
N GLU A 85 -6.04 10.96 -13.60
CA GLU A 85 -7.17 11.10 -14.53
C GLU A 85 -7.95 9.78 -14.68
N ASP A 86 -7.23 8.67 -14.82
CA ASP A 86 -7.79 7.34 -15.10
C ASP A 86 -7.79 6.39 -13.92
N HIS A 87 -7.19 6.77 -12.79
CA HIS A 87 -7.15 5.93 -11.59
C HIS A 87 -7.01 6.73 -10.29
N VAL A 88 -7.32 6.08 -9.19
CA VAL A 88 -7.03 6.55 -7.82
C VAL A 88 -6.51 5.39 -7.01
N TYR A 89 -5.65 5.67 -6.02
CA TYR A 89 -5.28 4.66 -5.03
C TYR A 89 -4.94 5.25 -3.67
N SER A 90 -4.98 4.38 -2.67
CA SER A 90 -4.48 4.66 -1.33
C SER A 90 -3.70 3.48 -0.78
N ILE A 91 -2.72 3.79 0.06
CA ILE A 91 -1.99 2.81 0.87
C ILE A 91 -2.22 3.16 2.33
N VAL A 92 -2.78 2.20 3.07
CA VAL A 92 -3.01 2.28 4.51
C VAL A 92 -2.06 1.29 5.20
N LYS A 93 -1.37 1.75 6.22
CA LYS A 93 -0.59 0.93 7.14
C LYS A 93 -1.50 0.38 8.21
N SER A 94 -1.39 -0.90 8.53
CA SER A 94 -2.09 -1.53 9.64
C SER A 94 -1.10 -2.27 10.52
N MET A 95 -1.10 -1.95 11.81
CA MET A 95 -0.28 -2.65 12.81
C MET A 95 -0.95 -3.98 13.15
N LYS A 96 -0.19 -5.07 13.16
CA LYS A 96 -0.67 -6.42 13.44
C LYS A 96 -0.27 -6.89 14.83
N GLU A 97 -1.16 -7.59 15.50
CA GLU A 97 -0.88 -8.28 16.74
C GLU A 97 -0.25 -9.67 16.47
N PRO A 98 0.75 -10.12 17.23
CA PRO A 98 1.48 -9.42 18.30
C PRO A 98 2.59 -8.48 17.78
N SER A 99 2.89 -8.52 16.49
CA SER A 99 3.90 -7.67 15.85
C SER A 99 3.80 -7.75 14.32
N GLY A 100 4.41 -6.78 13.63
CA GLY A 100 4.45 -6.70 12.18
C GLY A 100 3.56 -5.61 11.62
N VAL A 101 3.72 -5.40 10.32
CA VAL A 101 3.02 -4.38 9.57
C VAL A 101 2.37 -5.00 8.35
N GLN A 102 1.18 -4.56 8.03
CA GLN A 102 0.51 -4.81 6.77
C GLN A 102 0.29 -3.48 6.05
N TYR A 103 0.57 -3.43 4.76
CA TYR A 103 0.14 -2.33 3.91
C TYR A 103 -1.03 -2.78 3.06
N ILE A 104 -2.13 -2.03 3.15
CA ILE A 104 -3.39 -2.30 2.45
C ILE A 104 -3.50 -1.33 1.29
N LEU A 105 -3.51 -1.86 0.07
CA LEU A 105 -3.73 -1.12 -1.16
C LEU A 105 -5.21 -1.20 -1.54
N THR A 106 -5.82 -0.03 -1.76
CA THR A 106 -7.05 0.09 -2.52
C THR A 106 -6.76 0.89 -3.78
N TYR A 107 -6.99 0.29 -4.95
CA TYR A 107 -6.72 0.91 -6.25
C TYR A 107 -7.94 0.78 -7.15
N GLN A 108 -8.36 1.86 -7.79
CA GLN A 108 -9.45 1.86 -8.76
C GLN A 108 -8.99 2.47 -10.09
N LYS A 109 -9.10 1.68 -11.18
CA LYS A 109 -8.92 2.15 -12.55
C LYS A 109 -10.27 2.34 -13.22
N PHE A 110 -10.48 3.51 -13.82
CA PHE A 110 -11.75 3.90 -14.39
C PHE A 110 -11.84 3.53 -15.88
N TYR A 111 -12.84 2.74 -16.22
CA TYR A 111 -13.20 2.45 -17.61
C TYR A 111 -14.57 3.05 -17.95
N PRO A 112 -14.91 3.21 -19.26
CA PRO A 112 -16.20 3.76 -19.67
C PRO A 112 -17.41 3.02 -19.08
N ASP A 113 -17.32 1.70 -18.89
CA ASP A 113 -18.45 0.84 -18.53
C ASP A 113 -18.46 0.38 -17.08
N TYR A 114 -17.27 0.31 -16.43
CA TYR A 114 -17.11 -0.18 -15.06
C TYR A 114 -15.82 0.39 -14.42
N ILE A 115 -15.60 0.07 -13.16
CA ILE A 115 -14.36 0.36 -12.44
C ILE A 115 -13.65 -0.98 -12.16
N LEU A 116 -12.38 -1.08 -12.52
CA LEU A 116 -11.54 -2.17 -12.06
C LEU A 116 -11.04 -1.84 -10.66
N ASN A 117 -11.46 -2.63 -9.68
CA ASN A 117 -11.03 -2.49 -8.30
C ASN A 117 -9.95 -3.52 -7.98
N ILE A 118 -8.92 -3.08 -7.30
CA ILE A 118 -7.86 -3.95 -6.76
C ILE A 118 -7.76 -3.68 -5.28
N GLN A 119 -7.93 -4.74 -4.49
CA GLN A 119 -7.63 -4.75 -3.07
C GLN A 119 -6.45 -5.68 -2.86
N ALA A 120 -5.39 -5.19 -2.23
CA ALA A 120 -4.23 -6.02 -1.96
C ALA A 120 -3.67 -5.74 -0.57
N CYS A 121 -3.20 -6.81 0.07
CA CYS A 121 -2.55 -6.77 1.36
C CYS A 121 -1.10 -7.21 1.18
N PHE A 122 -0.17 -6.46 1.76
CA PHE A 122 1.25 -6.71 1.74
C PHE A 122 1.71 -6.87 3.18
N ASP A 123 1.84 -8.10 3.62
CA ASP A 123 2.22 -8.46 4.99
C ASP A 123 3.74 -8.51 5.15
N GLU A 124 4.23 -7.94 6.24
CA GLU A 124 5.60 -8.18 6.66
C GLU A 124 5.71 -9.59 7.25
N ILE A 125 6.70 -10.35 6.80
CA ILE A 125 6.99 -11.70 7.30
C ILE A 125 8.48 -11.84 7.65
N GLY A 126 8.83 -12.88 8.39
CA GLY A 126 10.21 -13.09 8.83
C GLY A 126 10.62 -12.16 9.95
N THR A 127 11.76 -11.47 9.82
CA THR A 127 12.23 -10.50 10.80
C THR A 127 11.52 -9.17 10.62
N THR A 128 10.61 -8.84 11.52
CA THR A 128 9.81 -7.62 11.47
C THR A 128 10.62 -6.37 11.85
N GLY A 129 10.27 -5.22 11.27
CA GLY A 129 10.90 -3.92 11.57
C GLY A 129 12.34 -3.77 11.06
N MET A 130 12.83 -4.66 10.20
CA MET A 130 14.21 -4.58 9.68
C MET A 130 14.42 -3.31 8.86
N ARG A 131 13.50 -2.98 7.94
CA ARG A 131 13.57 -1.75 7.14
C ARG A 131 13.60 -0.52 8.03
N ASP A 132 12.73 -0.46 9.02
CA ASP A 132 12.61 0.67 9.95
C ASP A 132 13.91 0.86 10.73
N SER A 133 14.43 -0.22 11.33
CA SER A 133 15.63 -0.18 12.13
C SER A 133 16.86 0.29 11.34
N LEU A 134 17.06 -0.24 10.14
CA LEU A 134 18.19 0.11 9.29
C LEU A 134 18.12 1.56 8.78
N VAL A 135 16.94 2.00 8.37
CA VAL A 135 16.74 3.38 7.92
C VAL A 135 16.84 4.36 9.08
N TYR A 136 16.27 4.02 10.24
CA TYR A 136 16.40 4.86 11.44
C TYR A 136 17.87 5.09 11.80
N GLU A 137 18.68 4.03 11.87
CA GLU A 137 20.10 4.14 12.17
C GLU A 137 20.86 4.96 11.12
N LEU A 138 20.53 4.78 9.83
CA LEU A 138 21.10 5.60 8.74
C LEU A 138 20.76 7.08 8.90
N CYS A 139 19.53 7.40 9.23
CA CYS A 139 19.04 8.77 9.43
C CYS A 139 19.65 9.41 10.67
N ARG A 140 19.81 8.67 11.76
CA ARG A 140 20.49 9.13 12.99
C ARG A 140 21.94 9.49 12.73
N ARG A 141 22.71 8.65 12.06
CA ARG A 141 24.11 8.92 11.71
C ARG A 141 24.28 10.16 10.84
N LYS A 142 23.26 10.54 10.09
CA LYS A 142 23.23 11.73 9.24
C LYS A 142 22.62 12.95 9.91
N ASN A 143 22.26 12.88 11.20
CA ASN A 143 21.56 13.93 11.94
C ASN A 143 20.25 14.39 11.26
N ILE A 144 19.52 13.47 10.60
CA ILE A 144 18.21 13.72 9.99
C ILE A 144 17.10 13.49 11.00
N VAL A 145 17.32 12.55 11.94
CA VAL A 145 16.37 12.13 12.99
C VAL A 145 17.04 12.24 14.34
N GLY A 146 16.26 12.65 15.32
CA GLY A 146 16.67 12.78 16.71
C GLY A 146 17.41 14.07 17.01
N ASN A 147 17.29 14.52 18.25
CA ASN A 147 18.04 15.60 18.84
C ASN A 147 18.41 15.21 20.28
N ASP A 148 18.99 16.15 21.08
CA ASP A 148 19.42 15.89 22.44
C ASP A 148 18.26 15.57 23.39
N ASP A 149 17.07 16.11 23.12
CA ASP A 149 15.88 15.98 23.96
C ASP A 149 14.97 14.81 23.53
N ASP A 150 14.90 14.52 22.21
CA ASP A 150 14.05 13.49 21.64
C ASP A 150 14.79 12.69 20.55
N PRO A 151 15.13 11.42 20.82
CA PRO A 151 15.82 10.56 19.86
C PRO A 151 14.99 10.24 18.60
N PHE A 152 13.66 10.41 18.63
CA PHE A 152 12.75 10.15 17.53
C PHE A 152 12.23 11.42 16.82
N ALA A 153 12.73 12.61 17.21
CA ALA A 153 12.33 13.84 16.55
C ALA A 153 12.49 13.74 15.02
N GLY A 154 11.42 14.02 14.28
CA GLY A 154 11.40 13.92 12.82
C GLY A 154 11.34 12.50 12.25
N TRP A 155 11.17 11.46 13.07
CA TRP A 155 11.05 10.08 12.59
C TRP A 155 9.69 9.76 12.00
N VAL A 156 8.61 10.21 12.64
CA VAL A 156 7.22 9.96 12.20
C VAL A 156 6.51 11.27 11.88
N GLN A 157 5.63 11.20 10.88
CA GLN A 157 4.78 12.31 10.48
C GLN A 157 3.56 11.79 9.69
N ASP A 158 2.46 12.54 9.71
CA ASP A 158 1.39 12.32 8.75
C ASP A 158 1.84 12.86 7.37
N PRO A 159 1.64 12.09 6.26
CA PRO A 159 2.15 12.48 4.94
C PRO A 159 1.41 13.69 4.31
N ASP A 160 0.19 13.98 4.75
CA ASP A 160 -0.70 14.97 4.15
C ASP A 160 -1.15 16.07 5.14
N ASP A 161 -0.84 15.95 6.44
CA ASP A 161 -1.25 16.92 7.48
C ASP A 161 -0.27 16.98 8.65
N GLU A 162 0.56 18.00 8.69
CA GLU A 162 1.58 18.20 9.75
C GLU A 162 0.99 18.44 11.16
N THR A 163 -0.31 18.71 11.26
CA THR A 163 -0.97 18.92 12.57
C THR A 163 -1.34 17.62 13.25
N ILE A 164 -1.44 16.51 12.52
CA ILE A 164 -1.71 15.18 13.06
C ILE A 164 -0.43 14.64 13.68
N LYS A 165 -0.46 14.38 14.99
CA LYS A 165 0.69 13.89 15.78
C LYS A 165 0.44 12.56 16.47
N ASP A 166 -0.82 12.15 16.58
CA ASP A 166 -1.26 10.95 17.28
C ASP A 166 -1.72 9.85 16.33
N GLY A 167 -1.76 8.62 16.82
CA GLY A 167 -2.15 7.45 16.06
C GLY A 167 -0.99 6.79 15.29
N VAL A 168 -1.31 5.92 14.36
CA VAL A 168 -0.32 5.26 13.49
C VAL A 168 0.09 6.24 12.40
N LEU A 169 1.32 6.72 12.47
CA LEU A 169 1.89 7.67 11.53
C LEU A 169 2.87 6.99 10.57
N MET A 170 3.07 7.61 9.41
CA MET A 170 4.12 7.25 8.48
C MET A 170 5.49 7.56 9.10
N ASN A 171 6.43 6.61 9.05
CA ASN A 171 7.80 6.86 9.43
C ASN A 171 8.71 7.12 8.20
N LEU A 172 9.92 7.66 8.44
CA LEU A 172 10.84 8.02 7.34
C LEU A 172 11.25 6.83 6.48
N SER A 173 11.27 5.59 7.02
CA SER A 173 11.62 4.41 6.23
C SER A 173 10.59 4.16 5.11
N GLU A 174 9.37 4.61 5.30
CA GLU A 174 8.24 4.41 4.38
C GLU A 174 8.22 5.39 3.21
N THR A 175 9.17 6.35 3.17
CA THR A 175 9.33 7.21 1.99
C THR A 175 9.86 6.42 0.78
N GLU A 176 9.39 6.76 -0.43
CA GLU A 176 9.73 6.04 -1.68
C GLU A 176 11.24 5.98 -1.97
N ARG A 177 12.01 6.96 -1.50
CA ARG A 177 13.46 7.01 -1.70
C ARG A 177 14.21 5.78 -1.17
N PHE A 178 13.61 5.03 -0.26
CA PHE A 178 14.20 3.82 0.31
C PHE A 178 13.75 2.53 -0.38
N ASP A 179 12.77 2.57 -1.27
CA ASP A 179 12.23 1.37 -1.92
C ASP A 179 13.30 0.59 -2.69
N ALA A 180 14.20 1.29 -3.38
CA ALA A 180 15.31 0.66 -4.11
C ALA A 180 16.32 -0.08 -3.21
N GLN A 181 16.39 0.28 -1.92
CA GLN A 181 17.26 -0.38 -0.94
C GLN A 181 16.58 -1.59 -0.29
N PHE A 182 15.26 -1.65 -0.33
CA PHE A 182 14.42 -2.69 0.29
C PHE A 182 13.40 -3.27 -0.71
N PRO A 183 13.83 -3.77 -1.90
CA PRO A 183 12.91 -4.12 -2.99
C PRO A 183 11.97 -5.28 -2.65
N GLY A 184 12.38 -6.20 -1.74
CA GLY A 184 11.57 -7.35 -1.32
C GLY A 184 10.67 -7.10 -0.10
N PHE A 185 10.57 -5.86 0.39
CA PHE A 185 9.77 -5.52 1.56
C PHE A 185 8.36 -5.09 1.18
N PRO A 186 7.37 -5.23 2.08
CA PRO A 186 5.94 -5.06 1.78
C PRO A 186 5.60 -3.77 1.04
N LEU A 187 6.01 -2.61 1.56
CA LEU A 187 5.66 -1.31 0.97
C LEU A 187 6.31 -1.10 -0.41
N SER A 188 7.57 -1.54 -0.57
CA SER A 188 8.25 -1.47 -1.87
C SER A 188 7.58 -2.35 -2.92
N MET A 189 7.14 -3.56 -2.50
CA MET A 189 6.38 -4.48 -3.34
C MET A 189 5.00 -3.90 -3.71
N CYS A 190 4.31 -3.24 -2.76
CA CYS A 190 3.05 -2.54 -3.00
C CYS A 190 3.22 -1.47 -4.09
N ARG A 191 4.20 -0.60 -3.96
CA ARG A 191 4.48 0.47 -4.94
C ARG A 191 4.95 -0.07 -6.28
N GLU A 192 5.73 -1.14 -6.29
CA GLU A 192 6.11 -1.85 -7.52
C GLU A 192 4.87 -2.38 -8.25
N PHE A 193 3.94 -3.01 -7.53
CA PHE A 193 2.69 -3.51 -8.07
C PHE A 193 1.87 -2.39 -8.70
N ILE A 194 1.70 -1.25 -8.02
CA ILE A 194 1.00 -0.07 -8.53
C ILE A 194 1.62 0.42 -9.85
N ARG A 195 2.94 0.58 -9.89
CA ARG A 195 3.66 1.05 -11.10
C ARG A 195 3.46 0.15 -12.32
N MET A 196 3.14 -1.12 -12.12
CA MET A 196 2.89 -2.06 -13.23
C MET A 196 1.45 -2.08 -13.70
N ILE A 197 0.50 -1.69 -12.87
CA ILE A 197 -0.93 -1.63 -13.23
C ILE A 197 -1.26 -0.35 -14.02
N GLN A 198 -0.47 0.68 -13.87
CA GLN A 198 -0.66 1.99 -14.49
C GLN A 198 -0.59 1.95 -16.02
#